data_dcfb80e225ed2b5c092b3a30da52c8b6
#
_entry.id   dcfb80e225ed2b5c092b3a30da52c8b6
#
_cell.length_a   1.000
_cell.length_b   1.000
_cell.length_c   1.000
_cell.angle_alpha   90.00
_cell.angle_beta   90.00
_cell.angle_gamma   90.00
#
_symmetry.space_group_name_H-M   'P 1'
#
loop_
_entity.id
_entity.type
_entity.pdbx_description
1 polymer ?
#
loop_
_entity_poly.entity_id
_entity_poly.type
_entity_poly.pdbx_seq_one_letter_code
_entity_poly.pdbx_strand_id
1 'polypeptide(L)'
;MRVKLGDVCERGTSNLKLSDVSEKNGEFSVFGASGYIGSVDFYQQGYPYVAVVKDGAGIGRAMLCPGKTSVIGTMQYLLPKDTILPKYLFYVVKYMNLEKYFTGATIPHIYFKDYKNEEFNFDFWERQVEIVSVL
;
A
#
# COMPACT_ATOMS: atom_id res chain seq x y z
N MET A 1 -14.06 -18.18 -0.49
CA MET A 1 -14.97 -17.19 -1.11
C MET A 1 -14.14 -16.23 -1.94
N ARG A 2 -14.58 -15.94 -3.15
CA ARG A 2 -13.86 -14.98 -4.00
C ARG A 2 -14.44 -13.58 -3.79
N VAL A 3 -13.54 -12.62 -3.59
CA VAL A 3 -13.90 -11.22 -3.43
C VAL A 3 -12.96 -10.37 -4.31
N LYS A 4 -13.33 -9.12 -4.53
CA LYS A 4 -12.50 -8.15 -5.24
C LYS A 4 -11.59 -7.43 -4.25
N LEU A 5 -10.43 -6.99 -4.71
CA LEU A 5 -9.51 -6.22 -3.86
C LEU A 5 -10.21 -5.00 -3.26
N GLY A 6 -11.01 -4.29 -4.06
CA GLY A 6 -11.76 -3.12 -3.59
C GLY A 6 -12.81 -3.42 -2.54
N ASP A 7 -13.17 -4.70 -2.33
CA ASP A 7 -14.10 -5.09 -1.27
C ASP A 7 -13.46 -5.13 0.12
N VAL A 8 -12.13 -5.26 0.19
CA VAL A 8 -11.42 -5.48 1.45
C VAL A 8 -10.51 -4.33 1.85
N CYS A 9 -10.31 -3.35 0.99
CA CYS A 9 -9.50 -2.18 1.31
C CYS A 9 -10.04 -0.93 0.62
N GLU A 10 -9.63 0.23 1.15
CA GLU A 10 -9.92 1.52 0.55
C GLU A 10 -8.63 2.17 0.11
N ARG A 11 -8.66 2.92 -0.97
CA ARG A 11 -7.49 3.65 -1.38
C ARG A 11 -7.37 4.96 -0.61
N GLY A 12 -6.13 5.38 -0.38
CA GLY A 12 -5.80 6.73 0.05
C GLY A 12 -4.69 7.29 -0.83
N THR A 13 -4.58 8.59 -0.87
CA THR A 13 -3.54 9.27 -1.63
C THR A 13 -2.70 10.14 -0.72
N SER A 14 -1.49 10.48 -1.15
CA SER A 14 -0.61 11.38 -0.44
C SER A 14 -0.21 12.54 -1.32
N ASN A 15 -0.13 13.72 -0.73
CA ASN A 15 0.39 14.92 -1.39
C ASN A 15 1.81 15.27 -0.92
N LEU A 16 2.44 14.41 -0.13
CA LEU A 16 3.81 14.64 0.32
C LEU A 16 4.79 14.48 -0.84
N LYS A 17 5.72 15.42 -0.94
CA LYS A 17 6.82 15.38 -1.90
C LYS A 17 8.09 14.97 -1.19
N LEU A 18 9.06 14.46 -1.94
CA LEU A 18 10.36 14.11 -1.39
C LEU A 18 11.00 15.32 -0.69
N SER A 19 10.84 16.53 -1.26
CA SER A 19 11.36 17.76 -0.67
C SER A 19 10.74 18.10 0.69
N ASP A 20 9.54 17.61 0.98
CA ASP A 20 8.88 17.86 2.26
C ASP A 20 9.52 17.09 3.41
N VAL A 21 10.22 16.00 3.11
CA VAL A 21 10.79 15.12 4.14
C VAL A 21 12.31 15.17 4.22
N SER A 22 13.00 15.60 3.16
CA SER A 22 14.45 15.48 3.04
C SER A 22 15.25 16.24 4.09
N GLU A 23 14.69 17.29 4.68
CA GLU A 23 15.36 18.14 5.67
C GLU A 23 14.66 18.14 7.02
N LYS A 24 13.69 17.28 7.23
CA LYS A 24 12.87 17.28 8.43
C LYS A 24 13.36 16.24 9.42
N ASN A 25 13.48 16.67 10.68
CA ASN A 25 13.70 15.78 11.81
C ASN A 25 12.38 15.68 12.57
N GLY A 26 11.49 14.82 12.08
CA GLY A 26 10.20 14.60 12.70
C GLY A 26 10.15 13.29 13.47
N GLU A 27 9.06 13.10 14.18
CA GLU A 27 8.84 11.89 14.98
C GLU A 27 8.32 10.72 14.13
N PHE A 28 7.66 11.02 13.00
CA PHE A 28 6.91 10.02 12.23
C PHE A 28 7.56 9.72 10.89
N SER A 29 7.77 8.44 10.61
CA SER A 29 8.45 7.97 9.40
C SER A 29 7.64 8.19 8.14
N VAL A 30 8.35 8.45 7.04
CA VAL A 30 7.80 8.56 5.70
C VAL A 30 8.50 7.56 4.79
N PHE A 31 7.71 6.89 3.95
CA PHE A 31 8.21 5.86 3.04
C PHE A 31 8.03 6.28 1.58
N GLY A 32 8.97 5.89 0.76
CA GLY A 32 8.90 6.00 -0.70
C GLY A 32 9.02 4.63 -1.34
N ALA A 33 9.25 4.63 -2.64
CA ALA A 33 9.27 3.38 -3.43
C ALA A 33 10.33 2.36 -2.96
N SER A 34 11.43 2.83 -2.38
CA SER A 34 12.49 1.94 -1.90
C SER A 34 12.54 1.77 -0.38
N GLY A 35 11.53 2.28 0.33
CA GLY A 35 11.45 2.15 1.79
C GLY A 35 11.52 3.48 2.52
N TYR A 36 12.06 3.46 3.74
CA TYR A 36 12.17 4.65 4.59
C TYR A 36 13.01 5.74 3.91
N ILE A 37 12.49 6.97 3.86
CA ILE A 37 13.18 8.10 3.23
C ILE A 37 13.35 9.32 4.15
N GLY A 38 12.75 9.33 5.31
CA GLY A 38 12.84 10.45 6.24
C GLY A 38 11.67 10.50 7.19
N SER A 39 11.50 11.64 7.85
CA SER A 39 10.43 11.80 8.84
C SER A 39 9.84 13.22 8.81
N VAL A 40 8.64 13.33 9.35
CA VAL A 40 7.91 14.60 9.51
C VAL A 40 7.24 14.62 10.88
N ASP A 41 6.68 15.78 11.26
CA ASP A 41 6.05 15.96 12.59
C ASP A 41 4.60 15.49 12.64
N PHE A 42 4.10 14.87 11.60
CA PHE A 42 2.72 14.37 11.54
C PHE A 42 2.69 13.02 10.87
N TYR A 43 1.54 12.38 10.86
CA TYR A 43 1.34 11.14 10.10
C TYR A 43 -0.01 11.20 9.38
N GLN A 44 -0.08 10.59 8.20
CA GLN A 44 -1.32 10.52 7.42
C GLN A 44 -2.17 9.30 7.80
N GLN A 45 -1.51 8.22 8.25
CA GLN A 45 -2.20 6.97 8.57
C GLN A 45 -1.87 6.53 10.00
N GLY A 46 -2.91 6.40 10.83
CA GLY A 46 -2.73 6.01 12.23
C GLY A 46 -2.57 4.52 12.46
N TYR A 47 -2.97 3.68 11.51
CA TYR A 47 -2.97 2.22 11.62
C TYR A 47 -2.15 1.58 10.51
N PRO A 48 -1.68 0.33 10.70
CA PRO A 48 -0.92 -0.37 9.66
C PRO A 48 -1.70 -0.47 8.34
N TYR A 49 -0.97 -0.37 7.25
CA TYR A 49 -1.55 -0.35 5.90
C TYR A 49 -0.57 -0.97 4.89
N VAL A 50 -1.05 -1.14 3.67
CA VAL A 50 -0.21 -1.54 2.54
C VAL A 50 0.00 -0.32 1.66
N ALA A 51 1.23 -0.11 1.21
CA ALA A 51 1.55 0.93 0.23
C ALA A 51 1.99 0.27 -1.08
N VAL A 52 1.54 0.84 -2.19
CA VAL A 52 1.88 0.34 -3.52
C VAL A 52 2.47 1.48 -4.33
N VAL A 53 3.56 1.21 -5.04
CA VAL A 53 4.15 2.19 -5.97
C VAL A 53 3.20 2.34 -7.16
N LYS A 54 2.64 3.54 -7.35
CA LYS A 54 1.67 3.79 -8.42
C LYS A 54 2.25 4.55 -9.61
N ASP A 55 3.37 5.23 -9.46
CA ASP A 55 3.99 6.05 -10.50
C ASP A 55 5.48 5.74 -10.61
N GLY A 56 5.97 5.65 -11.84
CA GLY A 56 7.40 5.56 -12.13
C GLY A 56 7.97 4.16 -12.06
N ALA A 57 9.29 4.08 -11.89
CA ALA A 57 9.98 2.81 -11.79
C ALA A 57 9.55 2.04 -10.54
N GLY A 58 9.32 0.75 -10.68
CA GLY A 58 8.91 -0.11 -9.58
C GLY A 58 7.42 -0.15 -9.33
N ILE A 59 6.60 0.37 -10.26
CA ILE A 59 5.13 0.31 -10.14
C ILE A 59 4.67 -1.09 -9.77
N GLY A 60 3.67 -1.16 -8.90
CA GLY A 60 3.12 -2.42 -8.43
C GLY A 60 3.84 -3.01 -7.23
N ARG A 61 5.04 -2.52 -6.88
CA ARG A 61 5.74 -2.98 -5.68
C ARG A 61 4.92 -2.63 -4.44
N ALA A 62 4.68 -3.61 -3.60
CA ALA A 62 3.93 -3.44 -2.37
C ALA A 62 4.85 -3.47 -1.15
N MET A 63 4.46 -2.75 -0.09
CA MET A 63 5.14 -2.82 1.19
C MET A 63 4.13 -2.73 2.32
N LEU A 64 4.38 -3.44 3.40
CA LEU A 64 3.59 -3.38 4.62
C LEU A 64 4.19 -2.29 5.51
N CYS A 65 3.39 -1.31 5.87
CA CYS A 65 3.84 -0.16 6.66
C CYS A 65 3.16 -0.14 8.03
N PRO A 66 3.89 0.28 9.08
CA PRO A 66 3.29 0.43 10.41
C PRO A 66 2.37 1.65 10.46
N GLY A 67 1.53 1.72 11.50
CA GLY A 67 0.74 2.90 11.77
C GLY A 67 1.61 4.08 12.20
N LYS A 68 1.01 5.25 12.24
CA LYS A 68 1.67 6.53 12.54
C LYS A 68 2.79 6.84 11.57
N THR A 69 2.53 6.63 10.29
CA THR A 69 3.48 6.87 9.19
C THR A 69 2.76 7.47 7.99
N SER A 70 3.55 7.85 7.00
CA SER A 70 3.04 8.40 5.74
C SER A 70 3.87 7.89 4.58
N VAL A 71 3.36 8.08 3.36
CA VAL A 71 4.10 7.82 2.12
C VAL A 71 4.13 9.09 1.26
N ILE A 72 5.07 9.16 0.33
CA ILE A 72 5.10 10.26 -0.64
C ILE A 72 4.12 9.98 -1.78
N GLY A 73 3.86 11.01 -2.58
CA GLY A 73 2.79 11.02 -3.59
C GLY A 73 2.93 10.02 -4.74
N THR A 74 4.10 9.40 -4.94
CA THR A 74 4.27 8.33 -5.92
C THR A 74 3.73 6.98 -5.45
N MET A 75 3.27 6.94 -4.19
CA MET A 75 2.72 5.74 -3.57
C MET A 75 1.21 5.86 -3.43
N GLN A 76 0.55 4.72 -3.37
CA GLN A 76 -0.89 4.61 -3.11
C GLN A 76 -1.07 3.91 -1.76
N TYR A 77 -1.90 4.46 -0.89
CA TYR A 77 -2.35 3.75 0.31
C TYR A 77 -3.41 2.73 -0.07
N LEU A 78 -3.29 1.52 0.46
CA LEU A 78 -4.36 0.54 0.51
C LEU A 78 -4.66 0.30 1.98
N LEU A 79 -5.79 0.83 2.43
CA LEU A 79 -6.19 0.85 3.84
C LEU A 79 -7.07 -0.36 4.11
N PRO A 80 -6.61 -1.35 4.89
CA PRO A 80 -7.41 -2.56 5.11
C PRO A 80 -8.69 -2.24 5.87
N LYS A 81 -9.78 -2.86 5.42
CA LYS A 81 -11.04 -2.85 6.18
C LYS A 81 -10.94 -3.83 7.35
N ASP A 82 -11.95 -3.83 8.22
CA ASP A 82 -11.96 -4.65 9.43
C ASP A 82 -11.95 -6.17 9.17
N THR A 83 -12.23 -6.57 7.95
CA THR A 83 -12.35 -7.98 7.56
C THR A 83 -11.03 -8.60 7.13
N ILE A 84 -9.96 -7.82 6.99
CA ILE A 84 -8.68 -8.31 6.49
C ILE A 84 -7.53 -7.79 7.35
N LEU A 85 -6.60 -8.69 7.70
CA LEU A 85 -5.37 -8.30 8.38
C LEU A 85 -4.44 -7.55 7.44
N PRO A 86 -3.77 -6.47 7.89
CA PRO A 86 -2.83 -5.74 7.04
C PRO A 86 -1.77 -6.63 6.40
N LYS A 87 -1.18 -7.55 7.14
CA LYS A 87 -0.15 -8.47 6.62
C LYS A 87 -0.73 -9.44 5.59
N TYR A 88 -1.97 -9.89 5.80
CA TYR A 88 -2.65 -10.74 4.83
C TYR A 88 -2.91 -9.96 3.53
N LEU A 89 -3.39 -8.73 3.64
CA LEU A 89 -3.58 -7.85 2.48
C LEU A 89 -2.27 -7.64 1.73
N PHE A 90 -1.17 -7.43 2.44
CA PHE A 90 0.13 -7.25 1.82
C PHE A 90 0.49 -8.45 0.92
N TYR A 91 0.31 -9.68 1.41
CA TYR A 91 0.62 -10.86 0.61
C TYR A 91 -0.34 -11.04 -0.56
N VAL A 92 -1.63 -10.73 -0.37
CA VAL A 92 -2.62 -10.75 -1.46
C VAL A 92 -2.17 -9.82 -2.58
N VAL A 93 -1.84 -8.59 -2.26
CA VAL A 93 -1.42 -7.57 -3.23
C VAL A 93 -0.10 -7.97 -3.91
N LYS A 94 0.84 -8.47 -3.13
CA LYS A 94 2.12 -8.93 -3.65
C LYS A 94 1.95 -10.03 -4.69
N TYR A 95 1.07 -11.01 -4.42
CA TYR A 95 0.83 -12.12 -5.34
C TYR A 95 0.00 -11.73 -6.56
N MET A 96 -0.76 -10.64 -6.50
CA MET A 96 -1.51 -10.16 -7.65
C MET A 96 -0.63 -9.63 -8.76
N ASN A 97 0.58 -9.18 -8.44
CA ASN A 97 1.50 -8.60 -9.40
C ASN A 97 0.85 -7.42 -10.15
N LEU A 98 0.60 -6.33 -9.43
CA LEU A 98 -0.15 -5.18 -9.95
C LEU A 98 0.53 -4.44 -11.10
N GLU A 99 1.81 -4.67 -11.35
CA GLU A 99 2.53 -4.07 -12.46
C GLU A 99 1.87 -4.41 -13.81
N LYS A 100 1.14 -5.51 -13.90
CA LYS A 100 0.41 -5.88 -15.11
C LYS A 100 -0.68 -4.87 -15.52
N TYR A 101 -1.05 -3.99 -14.61
CA TYR A 101 -2.03 -2.94 -14.88
C TYR A 101 -1.39 -1.64 -15.37
N PHE A 102 -0.10 -1.66 -15.70
CA PHE A 102 0.57 -0.43 -16.06
C PHE A 102 -0.04 0.24 -17.29
N THR A 103 -0.01 1.55 -17.28
CA THR A 103 -0.41 2.40 -18.40
C THR A 103 0.55 3.60 -18.42
N GLY A 104 0.55 4.36 -19.51
CA GLY A 104 1.44 5.50 -19.66
C GLY A 104 2.60 5.20 -20.61
N ALA A 105 2.86 6.13 -21.54
CA ALA A 105 3.89 5.97 -22.57
C ALA A 105 5.27 6.39 -22.09
N THR A 106 5.37 7.43 -21.25
CA THR A 106 6.62 8.00 -20.79
C THR A 106 6.93 7.60 -19.36
N ILE A 107 5.96 7.81 -18.46
CA ILE A 107 6.05 7.43 -17.05
C ILE A 107 4.97 6.39 -16.78
N PRO A 108 5.36 5.16 -16.35
CA PRO A 108 4.36 4.15 -16.05
C PRO A 108 3.53 4.52 -14.83
N HIS A 109 2.24 4.20 -14.91
CA HIS A 109 1.27 4.41 -13.81
C HIS A 109 0.41 3.17 -13.63
N ILE A 110 -0.10 2.96 -12.42
CA ILE A 110 -1.19 2.04 -12.16
C ILE A 110 -2.26 2.78 -11.39
N TYR A 111 -3.52 2.43 -11.60
CA TYR A 111 -4.66 3.09 -10.97
C TYR A 111 -5.52 2.10 -10.22
N PHE A 112 -5.92 2.48 -9.01
CA PHE A 112 -6.79 1.67 -8.17
C PHE A 112 -8.11 1.32 -8.88
N LYS A 113 -8.67 2.25 -9.65
CA LYS A 113 -9.89 2.01 -10.42
C LYS A 113 -9.79 0.80 -11.35
N ASP A 114 -8.57 0.45 -11.78
CA ASP A 114 -8.33 -0.68 -12.68
C ASP A 114 -8.11 -1.96 -11.90
N TYR A 115 -7.25 -1.95 -10.87
CA TYR A 115 -6.89 -3.19 -10.17
C TYR A 115 -7.81 -3.53 -9.00
N LYS A 116 -8.68 -2.62 -8.56
CA LYS A 116 -9.62 -2.90 -7.46
C LYS A 116 -10.59 -4.04 -7.78
N ASN A 117 -10.80 -4.33 -9.06
CA ASN A 117 -11.72 -5.37 -9.50
C ASN A 117 -11.09 -6.75 -9.59
N GLU A 118 -9.78 -6.86 -9.37
CA GLU A 118 -9.12 -8.17 -9.38
C GLU A 118 -9.63 -9.00 -8.21
N GLU A 119 -10.00 -10.25 -8.51
CA GLU A 119 -10.55 -11.16 -7.52
C GLU A 119 -9.46 -12.05 -6.93
N PHE A 120 -9.68 -12.46 -5.71
CA PHE A 120 -8.82 -13.42 -5.02
C PHE A 120 -9.64 -14.27 -4.07
N ASN A 121 -9.07 -15.39 -3.60
CA ASN A 121 -9.70 -16.23 -2.60
C ASN A 121 -9.53 -15.60 -1.23
N PHE A 122 -10.67 -15.30 -0.59
CA PHE A 122 -10.71 -14.61 0.70
C PHE A 122 -10.97 -15.62 1.81
N ASP A 123 -10.13 -15.58 2.84
CA ASP A 123 -10.25 -16.45 4.01
C ASP A 123 -10.92 -15.72 5.16
N PHE A 124 -11.62 -16.47 6.02
CA PHE A 124 -12.15 -15.93 7.27
C PHE A 124 -11.03 -15.47 8.18
N TRP A 125 -11.34 -14.59 9.12
CA TRP A 125 -10.36 -13.95 10.00
C TRP A 125 -9.45 -14.97 10.71
N GLU A 126 -10.00 -16.03 11.27
CA GLU A 126 -9.22 -17.05 11.97
C GLU A 126 -8.20 -17.72 11.05
N ARG A 127 -8.59 -17.97 9.81
CA ARG A 127 -7.70 -18.57 8.82
C ARG A 127 -6.60 -17.58 8.41
N GLN A 128 -6.95 -16.30 8.29
CA GLN A 128 -5.96 -15.25 8.01
C GLN A 128 -4.89 -15.21 9.10
N VAL A 129 -5.31 -15.25 10.38
CA VAL A 129 -4.39 -15.24 11.52
C VAL A 129 -3.43 -16.44 11.43
N GLU A 130 -3.95 -17.62 11.11
CA GLU A 130 -3.17 -18.83 10.95
C GLU A 130 -2.12 -18.69 9.84
N ILE A 131 -2.55 -18.22 8.66
CA ILE A 131 -1.69 -18.06 7.48
C ILE A 131 -0.58 -17.05 7.79
N VAL A 132 -0.94 -15.90 8.34
CA VAL A 132 0.00 -14.83 8.65
C VAL A 132 1.06 -15.26 9.69
N SER A 133 0.69 -16.15 10.60
CA SER A 133 1.60 -16.60 11.65
C SER A 133 2.78 -17.42 11.14
N VAL A 134 2.69 -17.97 9.92
CA VAL A 134 3.76 -18.80 9.33
C VAL A 134 4.50 -18.11 8.17
N LEU A 135 4.11 -16.90 7.84
CA LEU A 135 4.73 -16.16 6.74
C LEU A 135 5.92 -15.30 7.19
#